data_a1dbc88d5a7f9510a30f93f01937d2a0
#
_entry.id   a1dbc88d5a7f9510a30f93f01937d2a0
#
_cell.length_a   1.000
_cell.length_b   1.000
_cell.length_c   1.000
_cell.angle_alpha   90.00
_cell.angle_beta   90.00
_cell.angle_gamma   90.00
#
_symmetry.space_group_name_H-M   'P 1'
#
loop_
_entity.id
_entity.type
_entity.pdbx_description
1 polymer ?
#
loop_
_entity_poly.entity_id
_entity_poly.type
_entity_poly.pdbx_seq_one_letter_code
_entity_poly.pdbx_strand_id
1 'polypeptide(L)'
;MVPKLLSLDYLKSTKSAEATPFELEIPGREPFFCEEIFRHLPGKRLVFRSRWGGTEVLVKLFFQRKDFEAEQAGLNAMHCAGVLCPKKIWGMVDTEQGYFIATEFLAEASTLQDYYQSLSKKQFLPLLCGAVKLIAILHRNGLMQEDIHFSNLMVRQEKIYMIDGGGIKKLSTPIANLALFFAQMTPDYDHMVHSAIDSYNSDLPVTKDLLSAITDMREIRIKRYLTKTLRSCTKFRMFKTRYFFAVAKRSFLTKNLRQLIDEPEVAIGQATFIKRGNSATVLKIAVDECNWVIKRYNIKSFWHRLSRCWRPSRACVSWQAAHRLALLGISTPRPIAMRENRNGPFRREAYLITEFLDGKDLHAWLLASQDDKIPNWL
;
A
#
# COMPACT_ATOMS: atom_id res chain seq x y z
N MET A 1 31.35 17.73 -3.06
CA MET A 1 31.41 16.57 -2.13
C MET A 1 31.64 15.35 -3.01
N VAL A 2 32.73 14.60 -2.79
CA VAL A 2 33.01 13.37 -3.57
C VAL A 2 31.94 12.33 -3.15
N PRO A 3 31.23 11.71 -4.08
CA PRO A 3 30.23 10.69 -3.75
C PRO A 3 30.90 9.51 -3.03
N LYS A 4 30.20 8.93 -2.06
CA LYS A 4 30.68 7.78 -1.31
C LYS A 4 30.71 6.55 -2.21
N LEU A 5 31.85 5.84 -2.27
CA LEU A 5 31.93 4.57 -3.00
C LEU A 5 31.40 3.43 -2.13
N LEU A 6 30.46 2.64 -2.63
CA LEU A 6 29.82 1.51 -1.93
C LEU A 6 30.03 0.21 -2.70
N SER A 7 30.35 -0.86 -1.98
CA SER A 7 30.45 -2.20 -2.58
C SER A 7 29.10 -2.90 -2.66
N LEU A 8 28.99 -3.87 -3.58
CA LEU A 8 27.79 -4.71 -3.73
C LEU A 8 27.49 -5.52 -2.46
N ASP A 9 28.51 -6.04 -1.78
CA ASP A 9 28.35 -6.80 -0.53
C ASP A 9 27.79 -5.94 0.59
N TYR A 10 28.23 -4.69 0.68
CA TYR A 10 27.69 -3.74 1.64
C TYR A 10 26.20 -3.50 1.40
N LEU A 11 25.78 -3.23 0.16
CA LEU A 11 24.38 -3.01 -0.18
C LEU A 11 23.50 -4.26 -0.01
N LYS A 12 24.07 -5.44 -0.24
CA LYS A 12 23.40 -6.73 -0.02
C LYS A 12 23.07 -6.97 1.46
N SER A 13 23.98 -6.58 2.34
CA SER A 13 23.88 -6.82 3.79
C SER A 13 23.15 -5.71 4.55
N THR A 14 23.19 -4.47 4.04
CA THR A 14 22.64 -3.30 4.73
C THR A 14 21.11 -3.34 4.78
N LYS A 15 20.54 -3.00 5.95
CA LYS A 15 19.07 -3.00 6.18
C LYS A 15 18.43 -1.62 6.01
N SER A 16 19.23 -0.58 5.92
CA SER A 16 18.78 0.79 5.73
C SER A 16 19.03 1.26 4.31
N ALA A 17 18.22 2.17 3.81
CA ALA A 17 18.52 2.88 2.57
C ALA A 17 19.70 3.82 2.81
N GLU A 18 20.68 3.80 1.91
CA GLU A 18 21.79 4.75 1.94
C GLU A 18 21.35 6.14 1.46
N ALA A 19 22.05 7.16 1.94
CA ALA A 19 21.86 8.51 1.42
C ALA A 19 22.44 8.62 0.01
N THR A 20 21.70 9.19 -0.91
CA THR A 20 22.15 9.50 -2.27
C THR A 20 22.65 10.93 -2.37
N PRO A 21 23.56 11.26 -3.34
CA PRO A 21 24.14 10.34 -4.33
C PRO A 21 25.32 9.53 -3.78
N PHE A 22 25.60 8.38 -4.41
CA PHE A 22 26.81 7.58 -4.17
C PHE A 22 27.25 6.87 -5.45
N GLU A 23 28.49 6.37 -5.46
CA GLU A 23 29.02 5.51 -6.52
C GLU A 23 28.95 4.04 -6.07
N LEU A 24 28.53 3.19 -6.98
CA LEU A 24 28.48 1.75 -6.76
C LEU A 24 29.65 1.09 -7.46
N GLU A 25 30.53 0.50 -6.67
CA GLU A 25 31.68 -0.25 -7.18
C GLU A 25 31.23 -1.54 -7.87
N ILE A 26 31.70 -1.71 -9.13
CA ILE A 26 31.45 -2.91 -9.91
C ILE A 26 32.80 -3.53 -10.27
N PRO A 27 33.07 -4.79 -9.88
CA PRO A 27 34.32 -5.43 -10.18
C PRO A 27 34.64 -5.43 -11.68
N GLY A 28 35.82 -4.89 -12.04
CA GLY A 28 36.31 -4.85 -13.43
C GLY A 28 35.60 -3.89 -14.37
N ARG A 29 34.83 -2.91 -13.84
CA ARG A 29 34.12 -1.89 -14.62
C ARG A 29 34.14 -0.53 -13.93
N GLU A 30 33.75 0.51 -14.67
CA GLU A 30 33.51 1.83 -14.08
C GLU A 30 32.36 1.79 -13.08
N PRO A 31 32.45 2.54 -11.97
CA PRO A 31 31.40 2.60 -10.97
C PRO A 31 30.08 3.16 -11.56
N PHE A 32 28.97 2.69 -11.08
CA PHE A 32 27.68 3.30 -11.37
C PHE A 32 27.40 4.45 -10.43
N PHE A 33 27.10 5.62 -10.98
CA PHE A 33 26.63 6.75 -10.20
C PHE A 33 25.15 6.60 -9.88
N CYS A 34 24.83 6.38 -8.61
CA CYS A 34 23.47 6.30 -8.11
C CYS A 34 22.99 7.69 -7.69
N GLU A 35 22.11 8.31 -8.51
CA GLU A 35 21.56 9.63 -8.23
C GLU A 35 20.44 9.57 -7.18
N GLU A 36 19.55 8.59 -7.30
CA GLU A 36 18.36 8.46 -6.47
C GLU A 36 17.92 6.99 -6.34
N ILE A 37 17.62 6.55 -5.13
CA ILE A 37 17.09 5.22 -4.87
C ILE A 37 15.56 5.26 -4.83
N PHE A 38 14.91 4.51 -5.71
CA PHE A 38 13.45 4.31 -5.70
C PHE A 38 13.02 3.13 -4.82
N ARG A 39 13.85 2.08 -4.74
CA ARG A 39 13.53 0.89 -3.95
C ARG A 39 14.78 0.18 -3.48
N HIS A 40 14.83 -0.13 -2.19
CA HIS A 40 15.83 -1.00 -1.60
C HIS A 40 15.16 -2.16 -0.88
N LEU A 41 15.42 -3.38 -1.31
CA LEU A 41 15.04 -4.62 -0.65
C LEU A 41 16.32 -5.37 -0.29
N PRO A 42 16.75 -5.31 0.99
CA PRO A 42 18.01 -5.92 1.43
C PRO A 42 18.15 -7.37 1.02
N GLY A 43 19.29 -7.72 0.45
CA GLY A 43 19.60 -9.06 -0.05
C GLY A 43 18.79 -9.55 -1.26
N LYS A 44 17.92 -8.69 -1.83
CA LYS A 44 17.08 -9.03 -2.99
C LYS A 44 17.29 -8.10 -4.16
N ARG A 45 17.00 -6.81 -4.01
CA ARG A 45 16.96 -5.87 -5.13
C ARG A 45 17.21 -4.43 -4.69
N LEU A 46 17.97 -3.67 -5.52
CA LEU A 46 18.07 -2.23 -5.46
C LEU A 46 17.59 -1.66 -6.81
N VAL A 47 16.78 -0.60 -6.78
CA VAL A 47 16.32 0.13 -7.98
C VAL A 47 16.69 1.59 -7.81
N PHE A 48 17.40 2.15 -8.79
CA PHE A 48 17.93 3.51 -8.70
C PHE A 48 18.02 4.17 -10.07
N ARG A 49 18.06 5.52 -10.07
CA ARG A 49 18.34 6.34 -11.23
C ARG A 49 19.85 6.51 -11.37
N SER A 50 20.33 6.43 -12.61
CA SER A 50 21.71 6.62 -12.99
C SER A 50 21.80 7.30 -14.35
N ARG A 51 23.03 7.62 -14.78
CA ARG A 51 23.32 8.08 -16.15
C ARG A 51 24.25 7.10 -16.84
N TRP A 52 23.95 6.85 -18.11
CA TRP A 52 24.75 6.00 -18.98
C TRP A 52 24.89 6.66 -20.37
N GLY A 53 26.12 6.94 -20.78
CA GLY A 53 26.35 7.62 -22.07
C GLY A 53 25.61 8.96 -22.21
N GLY A 54 25.46 9.71 -21.13
CA GLY A 54 24.71 10.98 -21.10
C GLY A 54 23.19 10.83 -20.99
N THR A 55 22.65 9.60 -21.07
CA THR A 55 21.19 9.33 -20.98
C THR A 55 20.81 8.89 -19.57
N GLU A 56 19.67 9.36 -19.09
CA GLU A 56 19.10 8.87 -17.82
C GLU A 56 18.57 7.45 -17.97
N VAL A 57 18.94 6.60 -17.03
CA VAL A 57 18.55 5.17 -17.01
C VAL A 57 18.01 4.79 -15.65
N LEU A 58 17.05 3.85 -15.66
CA LEU A 58 16.63 3.14 -14.45
C LEU A 58 17.41 1.84 -14.37
N VAL A 59 18.18 1.68 -13.30
CA VAL A 59 18.99 0.49 -13.06
C VAL A 59 18.29 -0.37 -12.01
N LYS A 60 18.08 -1.64 -12.33
CA LYS A 60 17.62 -2.67 -11.38
C LYS A 60 18.79 -3.63 -11.11
N LEU A 61 19.30 -3.60 -9.89
CA LEU A 61 20.31 -4.54 -9.38
C LEU A 61 19.59 -5.67 -8.63
N PHE A 62 19.83 -6.90 -9.02
CA PHE A 62 19.33 -8.10 -8.38
C PHE A 62 20.49 -8.86 -7.72
N PHE A 63 20.27 -9.33 -6.49
CA PHE A 63 21.24 -10.19 -5.77
C PHE A 63 20.95 -11.69 -5.96
N GLN A 64 19.88 -12.03 -6.68
CA GLN A 64 19.51 -13.41 -6.98
C GLN A 64 19.30 -13.56 -8.49
N ARG A 65 19.98 -14.54 -9.09
CA ARG A 65 19.95 -14.83 -10.53
C ARG A 65 18.54 -15.09 -11.04
N LYS A 66 17.75 -15.88 -10.31
CA LYS A 66 16.36 -16.20 -10.68
C LYS A 66 15.46 -14.95 -10.82
N ASP A 67 15.65 -13.93 -9.96
CA ASP A 67 14.83 -12.71 -9.99
C ASP A 67 15.23 -11.83 -11.18
N PHE A 68 16.52 -11.81 -11.51
CA PHE A 68 17.06 -11.17 -12.71
C PHE A 68 16.56 -11.84 -14.00
N GLU A 69 16.69 -13.17 -14.10
CA GLU A 69 16.23 -13.94 -15.28
C GLU A 69 14.71 -13.76 -15.51
N ALA A 70 13.91 -13.76 -14.43
CA ALA A 70 12.48 -13.51 -14.51
C ALA A 70 12.18 -12.11 -15.03
N GLU A 71 12.88 -11.07 -14.54
CA GLU A 71 12.72 -9.69 -15.02
C GLU A 71 13.09 -9.56 -16.47
N GLN A 72 14.23 -10.13 -16.87
CA GLN A 72 14.71 -10.09 -18.25
C GLN A 72 13.77 -10.81 -19.22
N ALA A 73 13.34 -12.02 -18.86
CA ALA A 73 12.40 -12.79 -19.67
C ALA A 73 11.07 -12.07 -19.85
N GLY A 74 10.54 -11.46 -18.77
CA GLY A 74 9.31 -10.72 -18.83
C GLY A 74 9.39 -9.43 -19.62
N LEU A 75 10.49 -8.66 -19.53
CA LEU A 75 10.72 -7.48 -20.38
C LEU A 75 10.77 -7.88 -21.87
N ASN A 76 11.48 -8.95 -22.20
CA ASN A 76 11.54 -9.46 -23.57
C ASN A 76 10.14 -9.92 -24.05
N ALA A 77 9.39 -10.65 -23.22
CA ALA A 77 8.04 -11.11 -23.55
C ALA A 77 7.06 -9.93 -23.78
N MET A 78 7.10 -8.90 -22.95
CA MET A 78 6.31 -7.67 -23.14
C MET A 78 6.67 -6.98 -24.47
N HIS A 79 7.96 -6.84 -24.74
CA HIS A 79 8.43 -6.23 -25.98
C HIS A 79 7.98 -7.02 -27.23
N CYS A 80 8.15 -8.34 -27.23
CA CYS A 80 7.69 -9.23 -28.33
C CYS A 80 6.16 -9.18 -28.51
N ALA A 81 5.40 -9.04 -27.42
CA ALA A 81 3.95 -8.91 -27.44
C ALA A 81 3.47 -7.51 -27.90
N GLY A 82 4.35 -6.55 -28.11
CA GLY A 82 3.98 -5.18 -28.45
C GLY A 82 3.40 -4.38 -27.28
N VAL A 83 3.66 -4.82 -26.03
CA VAL A 83 3.27 -4.09 -24.82
C VAL A 83 4.22 -2.91 -24.64
N LEU A 84 3.66 -1.72 -24.41
CA LEU A 84 4.45 -0.55 -24.17
C LEU A 84 5.15 -0.68 -22.80
N CYS A 85 6.47 -0.79 -22.81
CA CYS A 85 7.33 -0.90 -21.65
C CYS A 85 8.63 -0.10 -21.87
N PRO A 86 9.36 0.29 -20.80
CA PRO A 86 10.63 0.99 -20.96
C PRO A 86 11.62 0.19 -21.81
N LYS A 87 12.26 0.87 -22.75
CA LYS A 87 13.25 0.24 -23.61
C LYS A 87 14.44 -0.25 -22.78
N LYS A 88 14.87 -1.46 -23.03
CA LYS A 88 16.11 -1.99 -22.47
C LYS A 88 17.29 -1.28 -23.12
N ILE A 89 18.09 -0.55 -22.35
CA ILE A 89 19.29 0.15 -22.84
C ILE A 89 20.44 -0.83 -22.92
N TRP A 90 20.66 -1.56 -21.83
CA TRP A 90 21.57 -2.71 -21.79
C TRP A 90 21.08 -3.68 -20.70
N GLY A 91 21.44 -4.91 -20.85
CA GLY A 91 21.17 -5.94 -19.86
C GLY A 91 22.27 -6.94 -19.88
N MET A 92 22.65 -7.31 -18.72
CA MET A 92 23.69 -8.18 -18.24
C MET A 92 25.02 -7.51 -17.97
N VAL A 93 25.13 -6.95 -16.78
CA VAL A 93 26.36 -7.07 -16.05
C VAL A 93 26.13 -8.22 -15.07
N ASP A 94 26.60 -9.42 -15.45
CA ASP A 94 26.73 -10.55 -14.53
C ASP A 94 28.04 -10.33 -13.80
N THR A 95 27.95 -10.06 -12.51
CA THR A 95 29.08 -10.12 -11.60
C THR A 95 28.82 -11.26 -10.63
N GLU A 96 29.87 -11.82 -10.04
CA GLU A 96 29.72 -12.86 -9.01
C GLU A 96 28.82 -12.41 -7.83
N GLN A 97 28.60 -11.09 -7.68
CA GLN A 97 27.91 -10.47 -6.54
C GLN A 97 26.53 -9.89 -6.88
N GLY A 98 26.20 -9.72 -8.17
CA GLY A 98 24.92 -9.13 -8.57
C GLY A 98 24.69 -9.08 -10.09
N TYR A 99 23.42 -8.87 -10.46
CA TYR A 99 22.93 -8.87 -11.83
C TYR A 99 22.21 -7.56 -12.11
N PHE A 100 22.56 -6.88 -13.22
CA PHE A 100 22.03 -5.55 -13.52
C PHE A 100 21.20 -5.56 -14.81
N ILE A 101 20.12 -4.81 -14.80
CA ILE A 101 19.34 -4.43 -15.97
C ILE A 101 19.18 -2.91 -15.96
N ALA A 102 19.53 -2.25 -17.06
CA ALA A 102 19.23 -0.85 -17.26
C ALA A 102 18.17 -0.68 -18.34
N THR A 103 17.15 0.08 -18.04
CA THR A 103 16.10 0.48 -18.95
C THR A 103 16.04 2.01 -19.06
N GLU A 104 15.36 2.49 -20.10
CA GLU A 104 14.99 3.90 -20.24
C GLU A 104 14.39 4.41 -18.93
N PHE A 105 14.84 5.57 -18.45
CA PHE A 105 14.17 6.26 -17.36
C PHE A 105 13.00 7.06 -17.92
N LEU A 106 11.81 6.81 -17.42
CA LEU A 106 10.61 7.52 -17.83
C LEU A 106 10.51 8.84 -17.02
N ALA A 107 11.28 9.84 -17.43
CA ALA A 107 11.22 11.18 -16.83
C ALA A 107 9.78 11.74 -16.93
N GLU A 108 9.38 12.52 -15.92
CA GLU A 108 8.06 13.15 -15.82
C GLU A 108 6.86 12.18 -15.84
N ALA A 109 7.11 10.88 -15.69
CA ALA A 109 6.05 9.91 -15.58
C ALA A 109 5.58 9.77 -14.12
N SER A 110 4.27 9.61 -13.94
CA SER A 110 3.65 9.27 -12.65
C SER A 110 2.98 7.92 -12.72
N THR A 111 2.80 7.25 -11.58
CA THR A 111 2.12 5.96 -11.57
C THR A 111 0.63 6.11 -11.80
N LEU A 112 -0.01 5.09 -12.37
CA LEU A 112 -1.47 5.03 -12.47
C LEU A 112 -2.12 5.12 -11.07
N GLN A 113 -1.41 4.70 -10.01
CA GLN A 113 -1.84 4.83 -8.62
C GLN A 113 -1.95 6.30 -8.19
N ASP A 114 -0.99 7.14 -8.58
CA ASP A 114 -0.99 8.58 -8.26
C ASP A 114 -2.15 9.28 -8.96
N TYR A 115 -2.40 8.95 -10.22
CA TYR A 115 -3.55 9.45 -10.97
C TYR A 115 -4.89 8.98 -10.39
N TYR A 116 -4.99 7.74 -9.95
CA TYR A 116 -6.18 7.21 -9.27
C TYR A 116 -6.50 7.98 -7.97
N GLN A 117 -5.47 8.49 -7.28
CA GLN A 117 -5.62 9.24 -6.03
C GLN A 117 -5.88 10.74 -6.23
N SER A 118 -5.46 11.32 -7.36
CA SER A 118 -5.47 12.77 -7.59
C SER A 118 -6.55 13.23 -8.56
N LEU A 119 -6.94 12.40 -9.51
CA LEU A 119 -7.90 12.76 -10.54
C LEU A 119 -9.35 12.47 -10.13
N SER A 120 -10.27 13.25 -10.69
CA SER A 120 -11.69 12.88 -10.67
C SER A 120 -11.94 11.61 -11.51
N LYS A 121 -13.04 10.90 -11.22
CA LYS A 121 -13.41 9.68 -11.95
C LYS A 121 -13.45 9.90 -13.46
N LYS A 122 -14.05 11.04 -13.91
CA LYS A 122 -14.13 11.39 -15.33
C LYS A 122 -12.76 11.53 -16.00
N GLN A 123 -11.80 12.14 -15.30
CA GLN A 123 -10.43 12.32 -15.81
C GLN A 123 -9.61 11.03 -15.74
N PHE A 124 -9.91 10.14 -14.80
CA PHE A 124 -9.21 8.86 -14.64
C PHE A 124 -9.65 7.80 -15.66
N LEU A 125 -10.91 7.85 -16.16
CA LEU A 125 -11.46 6.84 -17.07
C LEU A 125 -10.62 6.61 -18.34
N PRO A 126 -10.11 7.62 -19.06
CA PRO A 126 -9.25 7.39 -20.23
C PRO A 126 -7.98 6.61 -19.90
N LEU A 127 -7.36 6.89 -18.76
CA LEU A 127 -6.17 6.17 -18.30
C LEU A 127 -6.51 4.72 -17.92
N LEU A 128 -7.65 4.50 -17.28
CA LEU A 128 -8.13 3.16 -16.97
C LEU A 128 -8.37 2.34 -18.25
N CYS A 129 -9.00 2.95 -19.27
CA CYS A 129 -9.20 2.33 -20.59
C CYS A 129 -7.86 1.99 -21.25
N GLY A 130 -6.88 2.90 -21.20
CA GLY A 130 -5.54 2.66 -21.72
C GLY A 130 -4.83 1.50 -21.03
N ALA A 131 -4.95 1.38 -19.71
CA ALA A 131 -4.40 0.26 -18.96
C ALA A 131 -5.07 -1.07 -19.33
N VAL A 132 -6.39 -1.09 -19.53
CA VAL A 132 -7.13 -2.28 -19.96
C VAL A 132 -6.72 -2.70 -21.38
N LYS A 133 -6.49 -1.75 -22.30
CA LYS A 133 -5.93 -2.06 -23.65
C LYS A 133 -4.57 -2.74 -23.54
N LEU A 134 -3.71 -2.29 -22.63
CA LEU A 134 -2.39 -2.87 -22.43
C LEU A 134 -2.49 -4.32 -21.89
N ILE A 135 -3.42 -4.56 -20.97
CA ILE A 135 -3.74 -5.91 -20.48
C ILE A 135 -4.28 -6.79 -21.59
N ALA A 136 -5.14 -6.28 -22.46
CA ALA A 136 -5.66 -7.00 -23.60
C ALA A 136 -4.57 -7.47 -24.57
N ILE A 137 -3.53 -6.63 -24.77
CA ILE A 137 -2.37 -7.01 -25.59
C ILE A 137 -1.62 -8.20 -24.96
N LEU A 138 -1.39 -8.17 -23.65
CA LEU A 138 -0.79 -9.31 -22.95
C LEU A 138 -1.62 -10.58 -23.11
N HIS A 139 -2.92 -10.50 -22.84
CA HIS A 139 -3.81 -11.67 -22.87
C HIS A 139 -3.92 -12.30 -24.26
N ARG A 140 -3.96 -11.48 -25.33
CA ARG A 140 -3.94 -11.97 -26.72
C ARG A 140 -2.66 -12.74 -27.07
N ASN A 141 -1.56 -12.44 -26.38
CA ASN A 141 -0.29 -13.16 -26.54
C ASN A 141 -0.13 -14.30 -25.50
N GLY A 142 -1.21 -14.71 -24.83
CA GLY A 142 -1.17 -15.78 -23.83
C GLY A 142 -0.38 -15.44 -22.57
N LEU A 143 -0.19 -14.15 -22.27
CA LEU A 143 0.59 -13.63 -21.15
C LEU A 143 -0.32 -12.91 -20.16
N MET A 144 0.12 -12.82 -18.90
CA MET A 144 -0.50 -11.98 -17.86
C MET A 144 0.58 -11.39 -16.97
N GLN A 145 0.26 -10.26 -16.30
CA GLN A 145 1.04 -9.76 -15.18
C GLN A 145 0.42 -10.28 -13.87
N GLU A 146 1.16 -11.17 -13.18
CA GLU A 146 0.68 -11.80 -11.94
C GLU A 146 0.49 -10.79 -10.80
N ASP A 147 1.38 -9.81 -10.70
CA ASP A 147 1.33 -8.73 -9.70
C ASP A 147 0.90 -7.41 -10.34
N ILE A 148 -0.29 -7.42 -10.98
CA ILE A 148 -0.80 -6.28 -11.72
C ILE A 148 -1.31 -5.18 -10.77
N HIS A 149 -0.39 -4.30 -10.38
CA HIS A 149 -0.68 -3.14 -9.52
C HIS A 149 -0.66 -1.84 -10.31
N PHE A 150 -1.50 -0.88 -9.94
CA PHE A 150 -1.50 0.47 -10.51
C PHE A 150 -0.13 1.14 -10.40
N SER A 151 0.64 0.85 -9.35
CA SER A 151 2.02 1.31 -9.21
C SER A 151 3.03 0.68 -10.18
N ASN A 152 2.67 -0.41 -10.88
CA ASN A 152 3.48 -1.04 -11.91
C ASN A 152 3.11 -0.55 -13.33
N LEU A 153 2.23 0.44 -13.41
CA LEU A 153 1.83 1.12 -14.64
C LEU A 153 2.22 2.61 -14.52
N MET A 154 3.12 3.06 -15.40
CA MET A 154 3.56 4.45 -15.45
C MET A 154 2.85 5.16 -16.60
N VAL A 155 2.44 6.39 -16.37
CA VAL A 155 1.79 7.25 -17.37
C VAL A 155 2.75 8.38 -17.74
N ARG A 156 3.08 8.49 -19.03
CA ARG A 156 3.88 9.55 -19.59
C ARG A 156 3.23 10.03 -20.90
N GLN A 157 2.89 11.31 -21.00
CA GLN A 157 2.25 11.88 -22.18
C GLN A 157 1.02 11.05 -22.62
N GLU A 158 0.13 10.76 -21.69
CA GLU A 158 -1.10 9.93 -21.87
C GLU A 158 -0.87 8.46 -22.28
N LYS A 159 0.38 8.07 -22.51
CA LYS A 159 0.75 6.66 -22.80
C LYS A 159 1.04 5.93 -21.53
N ILE A 160 0.56 4.67 -21.45
CA ILE A 160 0.75 3.81 -20.28
C ILE A 160 1.83 2.78 -20.56
N TYR A 161 2.81 2.70 -19.66
CA TYR A 161 3.95 1.80 -19.71
C TYR A 161 3.86 0.79 -18.58
N MET A 162 4.04 -0.48 -18.87
CA MET A 162 4.21 -1.52 -17.86
C MET A 162 5.69 -1.65 -17.49
N ILE A 163 6.03 -1.53 -16.19
CA ILE A 163 7.42 -1.35 -15.74
C ILE A 163 8.04 -2.54 -14.99
N ASP A 164 7.30 -3.61 -14.75
CA ASP A 164 7.78 -4.78 -14.00
C ASP A 164 7.66 -6.05 -14.85
N GLY A 165 8.79 -6.53 -15.36
CA GLY A 165 8.87 -7.78 -16.15
C GLY A 165 8.79 -9.04 -15.29
N GLY A 166 9.27 -8.98 -14.03
CA GLY A 166 9.38 -10.17 -13.17
C GLY A 166 8.06 -10.87 -12.85
N GLY A 167 6.94 -10.15 -12.98
CA GLY A 167 5.59 -10.69 -12.80
C GLY A 167 4.92 -11.23 -14.07
N ILE A 168 5.57 -11.18 -15.24
CA ILE A 168 4.99 -11.70 -16.49
C ILE A 168 5.01 -13.22 -16.47
N LYS A 169 3.84 -13.81 -16.67
CA LYS A 169 3.61 -15.27 -16.65
C LYS A 169 2.69 -15.68 -17.80
N LYS A 170 2.61 -16.98 -18.03
CA LYS A 170 1.59 -17.56 -18.92
C LYS A 170 0.20 -17.25 -18.38
N LEU A 171 -0.70 -16.83 -19.25
CA LEU A 171 -2.09 -16.50 -18.90
C LEU A 171 -2.80 -17.72 -18.32
N SER A 172 -3.37 -17.58 -17.14
CA SER A 172 -4.28 -18.58 -16.56
C SER A 172 -5.70 -18.39 -17.06
N THR A 173 -6.35 -17.31 -16.57
CA THR A 173 -7.68 -16.89 -17.03
C THR A 173 -7.73 -15.37 -17.17
N PRO A 174 -8.23 -14.81 -18.27
CA PRO A 174 -8.39 -13.37 -18.46
C PRO A 174 -9.21 -12.72 -17.32
N ILE A 175 -10.35 -13.34 -16.96
CA ILE A 175 -11.26 -12.83 -15.93
C ILE A 175 -10.55 -12.67 -14.57
N ALA A 176 -9.77 -13.66 -14.14
CA ALA A 176 -9.07 -13.58 -12.86
C ALA A 176 -8.02 -12.45 -12.83
N ASN A 177 -7.29 -12.24 -13.93
CA ASN A 177 -6.30 -11.18 -14.02
C ASN A 177 -6.95 -9.79 -14.08
N LEU A 178 -8.03 -9.63 -14.85
CA LEU A 178 -8.85 -8.40 -14.86
C LEU A 178 -9.48 -8.13 -13.50
N ALA A 179 -10.01 -9.15 -12.83
CA ALA A 179 -10.57 -9.01 -11.48
C ALA A 179 -9.51 -8.53 -10.48
N LEU A 180 -8.29 -9.07 -10.56
CA LEU A 180 -7.15 -8.61 -9.74
C LEU A 180 -6.81 -7.14 -10.01
N PHE A 181 -6.86 -6.71 -11.28
CA PHE A 181 -6.62 -5.34 -11.69
C PHE A 181 -7.71 -4.40 -11.16
N PHE A 182 -8.98 -4.66 -11.43
CA PHE A 182 -10.09 -3.80 -11.01
C PHE A 182 -10.34 -3.80 -9.49
N ALA A 183 -10.05 -4.90 -8.79
CA ALA A 183 -10.19 -4.98 -7.33
C ALA A 183 -9.28 -4.02 -6.54
N GLN A 184 -8.44 -3.23 -7.20
CA GLN A 184 -7.65 -2.16 -6.57
C GLN A 184 -8.47 -0.89 -6.35
N MET A 185 -9.50 -0.69 -7.15
CA MET A 185 -10.41 0.43 -7.01
C MET A 185 -11.43 0.17 -5.89
N THR A 186 -11.89 1.25 -5.31
CA THR A 186 -13.00 1.23 -4.36
C THR A 186 -14.33 0.96 -5.08
N PRO A 187 -15.37 0.42 -4.40
CA PRO A 187 -16.63 0.03 -5.04
C PRO A 187 -17.35 1.15 -5.80
N ASP A 188 -17.13 2.39 -5.40
CA ASP A 188 -17.73 3.56 -6.07
C ASP A 188 -17.20 3.83 -7.49
N TYR A 189 -16.14 3.09 -7.91
CA TYR A 189 -15.61 3.06 -9.27
C TYR A 189 -16.17 1.90 -10.12
N ASP A 190 -16.98 1.00 -9.56
CA ASP A 190 -17.43 -0.21 -10.28
C ASP A 190 -18.26 0.10 -11.53
N HIS A 191 -18.96 1.23 -11.56
CA HIS A 191 -19.67 1.71 -12.74
C HIS A 191 -18.75 1.99 -13.95
N MET A 192 -17.45 2.24 -13.72
CA MET A 192 -16.47 2.49 -14.78
C MET A 192 -15.94 1.20 -15.43
N VAL A 193 -16.15 0.04 -14.79
CA VAL A 193 -15.66 -1.25 -15.30
C VAL A 193 -16.22 -1.55 -16.69
N HIS A 194 -17.51 -1.27 -16.93
CA HIS A 194 -18.15 -1.48 -18.23
C HIS A 194 -17.46 -0.67 -19.32
N SER A 195 -17.34 0.64 -19.15
CA SER A 195 -16.67 1.52 -20.12
C SER A 195 -15.19 1.17 -20.32
N ALA A 196 -14.51 0.72 -19.27
CA ALA A 196 -13.11 0.33 -19.38
C ALA A 196 -12.94 -1.00 -20.13
N ILE A 197 -13.84 -1.96 -19.91
CA ILE A 197 -13.77 -3.27 -20.56
C ILE A 197 -14.12 -3.20 -22.05
N ASP A 198 -14.93 -2.24 -22.49
CA ASP A 198 -15.14 -1.99 -23.93
C ASP A 198 -13.81 -1.74 -24.65
N SER A 199 -12.82 -1.22 -23.93
CA SER A 199 -11.45 -1.00 -24.43
C SER A 199 -10.60 -2.27 -24.49
N TYR A 200 -11.05 -3.37 -23.91
CA TYR A 200 -10.36 -4.67 -23.99
C TYR A 200 -10.42 -5.25 -25.40
N ASN A 201 -11.41 -4.86 -26.19
CA ASN A 201 -11.59 -5.20 -27.60
C ASN A 201 -11.42 -6.70 -27.90
N SER A 202 -12.07 -7.54 -27.12
CA SER A 202 -12.13 -8.98 -27.31
C SER A 202 -13.57 -9.44 -27.10
N ASP A 203 -13.90 -10.60 -27.62
CA ASP A 203 -15.20 -11.27 -27.47
C ASP A 203 -15.48 -11.75 -26.03
N LEU A 204 -14.75 -11.19 -25.05
CA LEU A 204 -15.03 -11.40 -23.64
C LEU A 204 -16.15 -10.47 -23.21
N PRO A 205 -17.38 -10.97 -23.06
CA PRO A 205 -18.46 -10.13 -22.55
C PRO A 205 -18.14 -9.73 -21.09
N VAL A 206 -18.44 -8.49 -20.73
CA VAL A 206 -18.53 -8.10 -19.32
C VAL A 206 -19.70 -8.87 -18.73
N THR A 207 -19.37 -10.02 -18.20
CA THR A 207 -20.37 -10.89 -17.59
C THR A 207 -20.59 -10.49 -16.14
N LYS A 208 -21.74 -10.85 -15.59
CA LYS A 208 -21.96 -10.86 -14.13
C LYS A 208 -20.81 -11.54 -13.41
N ASP A 209 -20.14 -12.50 -14.07
CA ASP A 209 -19.00 -13.24 -13.55
C ASP A 209 -17.77 -12.36 -13.30
N LEU A 210 -17.47 -11.36 -14.15
CA LEU A 210 -16.37 -10.43 -13.91
C LEU A 210 -16.64 -9.55 -12.69
N LEU A 211 -17.84 -8.99 -12.54
CA LEU A 211 -18.18 -8.15 -11.38
C LEU A 211 -18.18 -8.95 -10.08
N SER A 212 -18.66 -10.20 -10.12
CA SER A 212 -18.56 -11.12 -9.00
C SER A 212 -17.10 -11.42 -8.66
N ALA A 213 -16.27 -11.74 -9.65
CA ALA A 213 -14.85 -12.00 -9.47
C ALA A 213 -14.08 -10.78 -8.92
N ILE A 214 -14.44 -9.55 -9.34
CA ILE A 214 -13.88 -8.30 -8.77
C ILE A 214 -14.22 -8.20 -7.29
N THR A 215 -15.47 -8.46 -6.92
CA THR A 215 -15.94 -8.40 -5.54
C THR A 215 -15.22 -9.43 -4.66
N ASP A 216 -15.10 -10.66 -5.11
CA ASP A 216 -14.39 -11.74 -4.41
C ASP A 216 -12.89 -11.41 -4.26
N MET A 217 -12.27 -10.93 -5.32
CA MET A 217 -10.86 -10.53 -5.29
C MET A 217 -10.62 -9.33 -4.35
N ARG A 218 -11.56 -8.37 -4.29
CA ARG A 218 -11.52 -7.24 -3.35
C ARG A 218 -11.58 -7.74 -1.91
N GLU A 219 -12.47 -8.68 -1.59
CA GLU A 219 -12.55 -9.29 -0.26
C GLU A 219 -11.26 -10.05 0.11
N ILE A 220 -10.66 -10.79 -0.82
CA ILE A 220 -9.35 -11.43 -0.62
C ILE A 220 -8.27 -10.38 -0.30
N ARG A 221 -8.22 -9.29 -1.06
CA ARG A 221 -7.26 -8.18 -0.83
C ARG A 221 -7.48 -7.53 0.53
N ILE A 222 -8.72 -7.25 0.90
CA ILE A 222 -9.09 -6.71 2.22
C ILE A 222 -8.61 -7.65 3.32
N LYS A 223 -8.95 -8.93 3.26
CA LYS A 223 -8.51 -9.93 4.26
C LYS A 223 -6.99 -9.97 4.41
N ARG A 224 -6.26 -10.01 3.28
CA ARG A 224 -4.78 -9.97 3.28
C ARG A 224 -4.24 -8.66 3.89
N TYR A 225 -4.84 -7.53 3.60
CA TYR A 225 -4.44 -6.25 4.18
C TYR A 225 -4.71 -6.20 5.68
N LEU A 226 -5.90 -6.61 6.14
CA LEU A 226 -6.26 -6.63 7.55
C LEU A 226 -5.31 -7.51 8.36
N THR A 227 -4.86 -8.65 7.83
CA THR A 227 -3.81 -9.46 8.45
C THR A 227 -2.50 -8.69 8.60
N LYS A 228 -2.11 -7.85 7.60
CA LYS A 228 -0.91 -7.01 7.67
C LYS A 228 -1.02 -5.93 8.74
N THR A 229 -2.23 -5.45 9.06
CA THR A 229 -2.45 -4.42 10.10
C THR A 229 -2.14 -4.91 11.51
N LEU A 230 -1.96 -6.22 11.72
CA LEU A 230 -1.68 -6.84 13.03
C LEU A 230 -0.24 -7.35 13.15
N ARG A 231 0.64 -7.04 12.20
CA ARG A 231 2.06 -7.46 12.21
C ARG A 231 2.99 -6.34 11.78
N SER A 232 4.29 -6.47 12.10
CA SER A 232 5.30 -5.55 11.56
C SER A 232 5.44 -5.73 10.04
N CYS A 233 5.35 -4.62 9.31
CA CYS A 233 5.57 -4.53 7.88
C CYS A 233 5.98 -3.10 7.50
N THR A 234 6.06 -2.76 6.23
CA THR A 234 6.40 -1.40 5.75
C THR A 234 5.49 -0.32 6.35
N LYS A 235 4.17 -0.58 6.46
CA LYS A 235 3.17 0.40 6.93
C LYS A 235 2.93 0.36 8.44
N PHE A 236 3.17 -0.76 9.10
CA PHE A 236 2.82 -0.99 10.50
C PHE A 236 4.02 -1.45 11.33
N ARG A 237 4.04 -1.05 12.60
CA ARG A 237 4.96 -1.55 13.62
C ARG A 237 4.17 -2.24 14.72
N MET A 238 4.47 -3.50 14.98
CA MET A 238 3.91 -4.29 16.06
C MET A 238 4.84 -4.23 17.27
N PHE A 239 4.24 -4.15 18.45
CA PHE A 239 4.88 -4.26 19.76
C PHE A 239 4.20 -5.36 20.54
N LYS A 240 4.95 -6.30 21.04
CA LYS A 240 4.42 -7.42 21.82
C LYS A 240 5.31 -7.67 23.02
N THR A 241 4.71 -7.60 24.20
CA THR A 241 5.32 -7.97 25.48
C THR A 241 4.43 -9.02 26.17
N ARG A 242 4.83 -9.48 27.36
CA ARG A 242 3.97 -10.33 28.21
C ARG A 242 2.73 -9.58 28.70
N TYR A 243 2.78 -8.23 28.76
CA TYR A 243 1.74 -7.40 29.36
C TYR A 243 0.80 -6.74 28.33
N PHE A 244 1.24 -6.59 27.08
CA PHE A 244 0.41 -5.98 26.06
C PHE A 244 0.79 -6.41 24.65
N PHE A 245 -0.17 -6.24 23.76
CA PHE A 245 0.00 -6.26 22.30
C PHE A 245 -0.44 -4.92 21.75
N ALA A 246 0.36 -4.31 20.89
CA ALA A 246 0.00 -3.05 20.23
C ALA A 246 0.49 -3.02 18.79
N VAL A 247 -0.21 -2.25 17.96
CA VAL A 247 0.19 -1.95 16.58
C VAL A 247 -0.03 -0.46 16.33
N ALA A 248 0.91 0.16 15.61
CA ALA A 248 0.80 1.55 15.17
C ALA A 248 1.19 1.67 13.69
N LYS A 249 0.61 2.67 13.01
CA LYS A 249 1.09 3.08 11.68
C LYS A 249 2.47 3.74 11.82
N ARG A 250 3.43 3.32 10.99
CA ARG A 250 4.80 3.86 11.04
C ARG A 250 4.88 5.35 10.74
N SER A 251 4.00 5.87 9.87
CA SER A 251 3.94 7.28 9.51
C SER A 251 3.60 8.23 10.67
N PHE A 252 3.02 7.70 11.75
CA PHE A 252 2.67 8.46 12.95
C PHE A 252 3.52 8.09 14.17
N LEU A 253 4.49 7.16 14.00
CA LEU A 253 5.24 6.61 15.12
C LEU A 253 6.35 7.56 15.57
N THR A 254 6.00 8.53 16.42
CA THR A 254 6.91 9.43 17.14
C THR A 254 7.29 8.87 18.51
N LYS A 255 8.23 9.53 19.20
CA LYS A 255 8.56 9.20 20.60
C LYS A 255 7.35 9.39 21.51
N ASN A 256 6.56 10.45 21.29
CA ASN A 256 5.39 10.76 22.12
C ASN A 256 4.24 9.75 21.88
N LEU A 257 3.98 9.36 20.61
CA LEU A 257 3.04 8.26 20.35
C LEU A 257 3.52 6.95 20.96
N ARG A 258 4.81 6.69 20.93
CA ARG A 258 5.36 5.51 21.56
C ARG A 258 5.14 5.49 23.06
N GLN A 259 5.37 6.61 23.74
CA GLN A 259 5.09 6.76 25.18
C GLN A 259 3.60 6.59 25.47
N LEU A 260 2.72 7.19 24.67
CA LEU A 260 1.27 6.99 24.78
C LEU A 260 0.86 5.51 24.64
N ILE A 261 1.51 4.77 23.74
CA ILE A 261 1.27 3.33 23.59
C ILE A 261 1.80 2.56 24.82
N ASP A 262 2.93 2.94 25.38
CA ASP A 262 3.52 2.24 26.52
C ASP A 262 2.76 2.51 27.83
N GLU A 263 2.28 3.73 28.02
CA GLU A 263 1.62 4.19 29.27
C GLU A 263 0.32 4.96 29.01
N PRO A 264 -0.71 4.32 28.44
CA PRO A 264 -1.93 5.05 28.04
C PRO A 264 -2.70 5.67 29.21
N GLU A 265 -2.63 5.10 30.40
CA GLU A 265 -3.34 5.65 31.57
C GLU A 265 -2.74 6.97 32.05
N VAL A 266 -1.43 7.17 31.93
CA VAL A 266 -0.76 8.45 32.21
C VAL A 266 -1.27 9.53 31.26
N ALA A 267 -1.34 9.23 29.98
CA ALA A 267 -1.85 10.15 28.97
C ALA A 267 -3.35 10.47 29.16
N ILE A 268 -4.13 9.51 29.63
CA ILE A 268 -5.56 9.69 29.95
C ILE A 268 -5.74 10.71 31.07
N GLY A 269 -4.83 10.77 32.05
CA GLY A 269 -4.85 11.76 33.11
C GLY A 269 -4.73 13.22 32.63
N GLN A 270 -4.14 13.44 31.45
CA GLN A 270 -3.94 14.76 30.82
C GLN A 270 -4.95 15.06 29.70
N ALA A 271 -5.83 14.13 29.38
CA ALA A 271 -6.74 14.23 28.25
C ALA A 271 -8.09 14.86 28.61
N THR A 272 -8.71 15.53 27.65
CA THR A 272 -10.06 16.08 27.79
C THR A 272 -11.10 14.99 27.51
N PHE A 273 -12.06 14.80 28.41
CA PHE A 273 -13.13 13.83 28.23
C PHE A 273 -14.17 14.33 27.22
N ILE A 274 -14.40 13.52 26.16
CA ILE A 274 -15.50 13.74 25.23
C ILE A 274 -16.74 12.98 25.70
N LYS A 275 -16.57 11.72 26.15
CA LYS A 275 -17.68 10.89 26.60
C LYS A 275 -17.22 9.88 27.65
N ARG A 276 -17.93 9.83 28.78
CA ARG A 276 -17.78 8.80 29.80
C ARG A 276 -18.93 7.81 29.70
N GLY A 277 -18.62 6.56 29.43
CA GLY A 277 -19.63 5.50 29.34
C GLY A 277 -19.17 4.22 30.02
N ASN A 278 -20.12 3.41 30.47
CA ASN A 278 -19.84 2.14 31.18
C ASN A 278 -19.01 1.14 30.37
N SER A 279 -19.15 1.14 29.05
CA SER A 279 -18.48 0.18 28.15
C SER A 279 -17.26 0.75 27.42
N ALA A 280 -17.17 2.05 27.31
CA ALA A 280 -16.04 2.75 26.71
C ALA A 280 -15.98 4.21 27.17
N THR A 281 -14.77 4.71 27.32
CA THR A 281 -14.48 6.13 27.59
C THR A 281 -13.80 6.69 26.36
N VAL A 282 -14.20 7.90 25.94
CA VAL A 282 -13.66 8.59 24.76
C VAL A 282 -13.04 9.90 25.22
N LEU A 283 -11.80 10.12 24.84
CA LEU A 283 -11.00 11.27 25.27
C LEU A 283 -10.31 11.91 24.06
N LYS A 284 -10.11 13.22 24.13
CA LYS A 284 -9.28 13.99 23.20
C LYS A 284 -7.94 14.29 23.88
N ILE A 285 -6.86 14.11 23.14
CA ILE A 285 -5.49 14.42 23.57
C ILE A 285 -4.73 15.09 22.43
N ALA A 286 -3.90 16.09 22.78
CA ALA A 286 -2.93 16.67 21.86
C ALA A 286 -1.59 15.93 21.98
N VAL A 287 -1.04 15.45 20.86
CA VAL A 287 0.27 14.80 20.79
C VAL A 287 0.94 15.26 19.49
N ASP A 288 2.15 15.79 19.60
CA ASP A 288 2.94 16.28 18.44
C ASP A 288 2.14 17.24 17.53
N GLU A 289 1.52 18.27 18.12
CA GLU A 289 0.68 19.26 17.44
C GLU A 289 -0.59 18.70 16.77
N CYS A 290 -0.82 17.40 16.86
CA CYS A 290 -2.00 16.73 16.35
C CYS A 290 -3.01 16.43 17.45
N ASN A 291 -4.29 16.61 17.14
CA ASN A 291 -5.38 16.18 18.03
C ASN A 291 -5.79 14.75 17.72
N TRP A 292 -5.75 13.89 18.73
CA TRP A 292 -6.16 12.49 18.61
C TRP A 292 -7.29 12.15 19.56
N VAL A 293 -8.01 11.09 19.24
CA VAL A 293 -9.05 10.50 20.09
C VAL A 293 -8.54 9.18 20.61
N ILE A 294 -8.58 9.00 21.92
CA ILE A 294 -8.37 7.72 22.58
C ILE A 294 -9.72 7.15 22.97
N LYS A 295 -10.05 5.98 22.45
CA LYS A 295 -11.20 5.21 22.89
C LYS A 295 -10.73 4.04 23.74
N ARG A 296 -10.92 4.18 25.06
CA ARG A 296 -10.63 3.15 26.05
C ARG A 296 -11.83 2.22 26.19
N TYR A 297 -11.65 0.96 25.98
CA TYR A 297 -12.68 -0.06 26.17
C TYR A 297 -12.55 -0.68 27.56
N ASN A 298 -13.57 -0.44 28.40
CA ASN A 298 -13.62 -0.89 29.78
C ASN A 298 -14.05 -2.35 29.87
N ILE A 299 -13.60 -3.03 30.92
CA ILE A 299 -14.01 -4.41 31.24
C ILE A 299 -15.04 -4.35 32.34
N LYS A 300 -16.22 -4.95 32.10
CA LYS A 300 -17.36 -4.83 33.04
C LYS A 300 -17.32 -5.81 34.21
N SER A 301 -16.82 -7.05 34.05
CA SER A 301 -16.78 -8.06 35.13
C SER A 301 -15.79 -9.19 34.86
N PHE A 302 -15.46 -9.97 35.89
CA PHE A 302 -14.57 -11.12 35.81
C PHE A 302 -15.10 -12.21 34.86
N TRP A 303 -16.37 -12.56 34.94
CA TRP A 303 -17.02 -13.57 34.06
C TRP A 303 -17.02 -13.13 32.59
N HIS A 304 -17.18 -11.85 32.33
CA HIS A 304 -17.10 -11.29 30.99
C HIS A 304 -15.66 -11.37 30.40
N ARG A 305 -14.63 -11.37 31.26
CA ARG A 305 -13.22 -11.58 30.87
C ARG A 305 -12.98 -13.02 30.45
N LEU A 306 -13.47 -13.98 31.20
CA LEU A 306 -13.28 -15.41 30.94
C LEU A 306 -13.95 -15.82 29.62
N SER A 307 -15.16 -15.37 29.34
CA SER A 307 -15.90 -15.70 28.11
C SER A 307 -15.31 -15.06 26.84
N ARG A 308 -14.43 -14.06 26.98
CA ARG A 308 -13.85 -13.30 25.87
C ARG A 308 -12.34 -13.46 25.69
N CYS A 309 -11.66 -14.26 26.51
CA CYS A 309 -10.20 -14.43 26.38
C CYS A 309 -9.76 -14.96 25.01
N TRP A 310 -10.62 -15.72 24.34
CA TRP A 310 -10.36 -16.28 23.01
C TRP A 310 -10.80 -15.39 21.83
N ARG A 311 -11.59 -14.34 22.08
CA ARG A 311 -12.09 -13.44 21.02
C ARG A 311 -11.20 -12.20 20.88
N PRO A 312 -11.06 -11.61 19.67
CA PRO A 312 -10.41 -10.33 19.51
C PRO A 312 -10.99 -9.25 20.43
N SER A 313 -10.16 -8.35 20.95
CA SER A 313 -10.65 -7.22 21.75
C SER A 313 -11.50 -6.29 20.88
N ARG A 314 -12.35 -5.48 21.53
CA ARG A 314 -13.13 -4.45 20.81
C ARG A 314 -12.23 -3.44 20.11
N ALA A 315 -11.06 -3.12 20.67
CA ALA A 315 -10.09 -2.25 20.03
C ALA A 315 -9.55 -2.89 18.74
N CYS A 316 -9.21 -4.20 18.77
CA CYS A 316 -8.74 -4.92 17.59
C CYS A 316 -9.82 -4.97 16.48
N VAL A 317 -11.06 -5.28 16.85
CA VAL A 317 -12.19 -5.29 15.90
C VAL A 317 -12.40 -3.90 15.29
N SER A 318 -12.43 -2.84 16.12
CA SER A 318 -12.60 -1.47 15.64
C SER A 318 -11.40 -0.99 14.81
N TRP A 319 -10.17 -1.41 15.15
CA TRP A 319 -8.97 -1.15 14.34
C TRP A 319 -9.09 -1.73 12.94
N GLN A 320 -9.46 -3.02 12.85
CA GLN A 320 -9.64 -3.69 11.57
C GLN A 320 -10.82 -3.11 10.78
N ALA A 321 -11.94 -2.78 11.44
CA ALA A 321 -13.09 -2.17 10.81
C ALA A 321 -12.75 -0.80 10.21
N ALA A 322 -12.04 0.09 10.94
CA ALA A 322 -11.60 1.37 10.42
C ALA A 322 -10.68 1.22 9.19
N HIS A 323 -9.77 0.24 9.22
CA HIS A 323 -8.93 -0.06 8.06
C HIS A 323 -9.72 -0.63 6.87
N ARG A 324 -10.75 -1.44 7.12
CA ARG A 324 -11.66 -1.96 6.08
C ARG A 324 -12.44 -0.83 5.42
N LEU A 325 -13.04 0.06 6.23
CA LEU A 325 -13.79 1.23 5.73
C LEU A 325 -12.90 2.11 4.84
N ALA A 326 -11.68 2.43 5.31
CA ALA A 326 -10.72 3.22 4.53
C ALA A 326 -10.34 2.56 3.19
N LEU A 327 -10.21 1.22 3.15
CA LEU A 327 -9.95 0.49 1.89
C LEU A 327 -11.15 0.50 0.93
N LEU A 328 -12.36 0.61 1.46
CA LEU A 328 -13.60 0.70 0.68
C LEU A 328 -13.91 2.14 0.25
N GLY A 329 -13.04 3.11 0.57
CA GLY A 329 -13.26 4.52 0.26
C GLY A 329 -14.28 5.21 1.17
N ILE A 330 -14.72 4.56 2.25
CA ILE A 330 -15.67 5.13 3.20
C ILE A 330 -14.92 6.02 4.18
N SER A 331 -15.31 7.30 4.23
CA SER A 331 -14.70 8.27 5.15
C SER A 331 -14.85 7.82 6.60
N THR A 332 -13.75 7.74 7.31
CA THR A 332 -13.68 7.34 8.71
C THR A 332 -12.46 7.99 9.38
N PRO A 333 -12.51 8.31 10.68
CA PRO A 333 -11.33 8.81 11.40
C PRO A 333 -10.14 7.87 11.19
N ARG A 334 -8.99 8.42 10.76
CA ARG A 334 -7.80 7.61 10.46
C ARG A 334 -7.34 6.84 11.70
N PRO A 335 -7.26 5.50 11.65
CA PRO A 335 -6.71 4.73 12.76
C PRO A 335 -5.19 4.94 12.84
N ILE A 336 -4.71 5.33 14.02
CA ILE A 336 -3.30 5.66 14.30
C ILE A 336 -2.59 4.49 14.97
N ALA A 337 -3.16 4.01 16.09
CA ALA A 337 -2.65 2.86 16.84
C ALA A 337 -3.76 2.14 17.59
N MET A 338 -3.48 0.90 17.95
CA MET A 338 -4.29 0.16 18.92
C MET A 338 -3.40 -0.54 19.94
N ARG A 339 -3.91 -0.73 21.17
CA ARG A 339 -3.28 -1.52 22.21
C ARG A 339 -4.29 -2.40 22.93
N GLU A 340 -3.90 -3.61 23.28
CA GLU A 340 -4.59 -4.54 24.17
C GLU A 340 -3.70 -4.87 25.36
N ASN A 341 -4.13 -4.54 26.58
CA ASN A 341 -3.47 -5.03 27.78
C ASN A 341 -3.76 -6.52 27.97
N ARG A 342 -2.79 -7.25 28.48
CA ARG A 342 -2.87 -8.70 28.70
C ARG A 342 -2.29 -9.08 30.06
N ASN A 343 -2.83 -10.14 30.64
CA ASN A 343 -2.23 -10.80 31.78
C ASN A 343 -2.28 -12.30 31.51
N GLY A 344 -1.19 -12.83 30.95
CA GLY A 344 -1.16 -14.18 30.38
C GLY A 344 -2.16 -14.31 29.22
N PRO A 345 -3.07 -15.32 29.25
CA PRO A 345 -4.10 -15.50 28.21
C PRO A 345 -5.24 -14.47 28.32
N PHE A 346 -5.36 -13.79 29.46
CA PHE A 346 -6.49 -12.90 29.74
C PHE A 346 -6.26 -11.52 29.14
N ARG A 347 -7.22 -11.06 28.34
CA ARG A 347 -7.27 -9.69 27.85
C ARG A 347 -7.86 -8.76 28.89
N ARG A 348 -7.27 -7.56 28.97
CA ARG A 348 -7.68 -6.49 29.87
C ARG A 348 -8.16 -5.28 29.06
N GLU A 349 -8.02 -4.08 29.58
CA GLU A 349 -8.40 -2.83 28.93
C GLU A 349 -7.74 -2.77 27.54
N ALA A 350 -8.45 -2.19 26.59
CA ALA A 350 -7.94 -2.02 25.24
C ALA A 350 -8.20 -0.60 24.74
N TYR A 351 -7.30 -0.09 23.93
CA TYR A 351 -7.28 1.30 23.46
C TYR A 351 -7.24 1.33 21.94
N LEU A 352 -8.06 2.19 21.35
CA LEU A 352 -7.98 2.57 19.95
C LEU A 352 -7.65 4.06 19.89
N ILE A 353 -6.63 4.41 19.14
CA ILE A 353 -6.21 5.79 18.90
C ILE A 353 -6.53 6.12 17.44
N THR A 354 -7.31 7.19 17.23
CA THR A 354 -7.67 7.70 15.91
C THR A 354 -7.39 9.20 15.83
N GLU A 355 -7.39 9.75 14.63
CA GLU A 355 -7.43 11.21 14.50
C GLU A 355 -8.71 11.77 15.12
N PHE A 356 -8.61 13.01 15.58
CA PHE A 356 -9.77 13.81 15.99
C PHE A 356 -10.33 14.51 14.75
N LEU A 357 -11.61 14.32 14.51
CA LEU A 357 -12.36 15.09 13.52
C LEU A 357 -13.21 16.10 14.26
N ASP A 358 -13.05 17.36 13.91
CA ASP A 358 -13.93 18.41 14.42
C ASP A 358 -15.26 18.34 13.67
N GLY A 359 -16.37 18.33 14.41
CA GLY A 359 -17.70 18.21 13.82
C GLY A 359 -18.77 17.90 14.85
N LYS A 360 -20.01 18.07 14.44
CA LYS A 360 -21.19 17.68 15.22
C LYS A 360 -21.56 16.24 14.91
N ASP A 361 -22.08 15.50 15.88
CA ASP A 361 -22.68 14.20 15.56
C ASP A 361 -23.95 14.38 14.71
N LEU A 362 -24.27 13.36 13.92
CA LEU A 362 -25.39 13.42 12.99
C LEU A 362 -26.72 13.70 13.68
N HIS A 363 -26.95 13.18 14.89
CA HIS A 363 -28.17 13.39 15.64
C HIS A 363 -28.30 14.86 16.08
N ALA A 364 -27.22 15.45 16.64
CA ALA A 364 -27.20 16.86 17.01
C ALA A 364 -27.34 17.78 15.79
N TRP A 365 -26.75 17.37 14.64
CA TRP A 365 -26.90 18.09 13.39
C TRP A 365 -28.33 18.04 12.85
N LEU A 366 -28.97 16.86 12.83
CA LEU A 366 -30.36 16.68 12.40
C LEU A 366 -31.34 17.47 13.28
N LEU A 367 -31.14 17.49 14.60
CA LEU A 367 -31.97 18.28 15.51
C LEU A 367 -31.82 19.80 15.27
N ALA A 368 -30.62 20.25 14.94
CA ALA A 368 -30.36 21.65 14.62
C ALA A 368 -30.86 22.06 13.23
N SER A 369 -31.04 21.10 12.32
CA SER A 369 -31.45 21.31 10.92
C SER A 369 -32.96 21.12 10.71
N GLN A 370 -33.77 20.99 11.76
CA GLN A 370 -35.23 20.85 11.63
C GLN A 370 -35.90 22.08 10.98
N ASP A 371 -35.22 23.23 10.94
CA ASP A 371 -35.70 24.45 10.26
C ASP A 371 -35.13 24.63 8.84
N ASP A 372 -34.11 23.87 8.41
CA ASP A 372 -33.48 23.97 7.11
C ASP A 372 -33.64 22.67 6.31
N LYS A 373 -34.03 22.79 5.04
CA LYS A 373 -34.21 21.66 4.11
C LYS A 373 -33.00 20.70 4.14
N ILE A 374 -33.31 19.41 4.35
CA ILE A 374 -32.31 18.33 4.28
C ILE A 374 -31.57 18.44 2.92
N PRO A 375 -30.25 18.53 2.89
CA PRO A 375 -29.51 18.59 1.63
C PRO A 375 -29.75 17.34 0.78
N ASN A 376 -29.95 17.51 -0.52
CA ASN A 376 -30.28 16.45 -1.49
C ASN A 376 -29.22 15.33 -1.65
N TRP A 377 -28.15 15.33 -0.82
CA TRP A 377 -27.09 14.31 -0.85
C TRP A 377 -27.19 13.27 0.30
N LEU A 378 -28.19 13.38 1.15
CA LEU A 378 -28.58 12.35 2.13
C LEU A 378 -29.66 11.45 1.52
#